data_e3dc248682902eeb3df461f3812976d8
#
_entry.id   e3dc248682902eeb3df461f3812976d8
#
_cell.length_a   1.000
_cell.length_b   1.000
_cell.length_c   1.000
_cell.angle_alpha   90.00
_cell.angle_beta   90.00
_cell.angle_gamma   90.00
#
_symmetry.space_group_name_H-M   'P 1'
#
loop_
_entity.id
_entity.type
_entity.pdbx_description
1 polymer ?
#
loop_
_entity_poly.entity_id
_entity_poly.type
_entity_poly.pdbx_seq_one_letter_code
_entity_poly.pdbx_strand_id
1 'polypeptide(L)'
;MKKVFFSLFALATVLLLVGCGNNQTKDAQKTSASAVTGKKVKDTYSKSNVPTVFIHGYGGTLNSFGGMIQRLSSEGKTKKEMVITVQPDGALKVDGQLSKKKDNPSIQVLFTANKDTEWNQMEWIYGVLKYLKQQGVEQVNLVGHSMGGVSSLRYLTTYGQPNDASTIKKFVSIGAPFNDFTESSESRDDVLNKGPNVQSSRYTDYRNGIANVPSTLPVLLLAGKLDASTASDGTVPLNSALATYSLLKAHGNPITYQVFTGANAQHSQLHENPSVDKAVASFLWEK
;
A
#
# COMPACT_ATOMS: atom_id res chain seq x y z
N MET A 1 -41.26 -42.32 7.51
CA MET A 1 -42.23 -42.29 8.65
C MET A 1 -41.80 -41.18 9.61
N LYS A 2 -42.74 -40.21 9.88
CA LYS A 2 -42.88 -39.38 11.09
C LYS A 2 -41.75 -38.35 11.36
N LYS A 3 -41.99 -37.07 11.69
CA LYS A 3 -43.18 -36.17 11.72
C LYS A 3 -42.65 -34.73 11.80
N VAL A 4 -43.37 -33.85 11.15
CA VAL A 4 -43.34 -32.38 11.23
C VAL A 4 -43.76 -31.92 12.62
N PHE A 5 -43.17 -30.84 13.13
CA PHE A 5 -43.81 -29.95 14.10
C PHE A 5 -43.58 -28.48 13.73
N PHE A 6 -44.70 -27.86 13.33
CA PHE A 6 -44.93 -26.43 13.28
C PHE A 6 -45.27 -25.93 14.69
N SER A 7 -44.82 -24.79 15.10
CA SER A 7 -45.44 -23.99 16.16
C SER A 7 -45.44 -22.53 15.79
N LEU A 8 -46.60 -22.07 15.43
CA LEU A 8 -47.04 -20.64 15.42
C LEU A 8 -47.22 -20.18 16.86
N PHE A 9 -46.84 -18.93 17.17
CA PHE A 9 -47.51 -18.17 18.22
C PHE A 9 -47.64 -16.69 17.81
N ALA A 10 -48.85 -16.21 18.07
CA ALA A 10 -49.50 -15.00 17.58
C ALA A 10 -49.21 -13.75 18.43
N LEU A 11 -49.21 -12.67 17.78
CA LEU A 11 -49.87 -11.35 17.93
C LEU A 11 -50.42 -10.99 19.34
N ALA A 12 -50.01 -9.86 19.88
CA ALA A 12 -50.83 -9.01 20.75
C ALA A 12 -50.50 -7.53 20.61
N THR A 13 -51.35 -6.83 19.95
CA THR A 13 -51.54 -5.37 19.90
C THR A 13 -52.17 -4.85 21.19
N VAL A 14 -51.69 -3.78 21.76
CA VAL A 14 -52.44 -2.92 22.68
C VAL A 14 -52.25 -1.46 22.30
N LEU A 15 -53.32 -0.88 21.81
CA LEU A 15 -53.57 0.57 21.77
C LEU A 15 -54.13 1.03 23.11
N LEU A 16 -53.68 2.16 23.61
CA LEU A 16 -54.51 3.04 24.47
C LEU A 16 -54.20 4.50 24.17
N LEU A 17 -55.27 5.18 23.83
CA LEU A 17 -55.42 6.61 23.61
C LEU A 17 -55.71 7.36 24.90
N VAL A 18 -55.54 8.68 24.82
CA VAL A 18 -56.30 9.77 25.48
C VAL A 18 -55.61 10.55 26.59
N GLY A 19 -55.54 11.82 26.39
CA GLY A 19 -55.42 12.84 27.43
C GLY A 19 -55.14 14.25 26.85
N CYS A 20 -56.17 15.01 26.52
CA CYS A 20 -56.14 16.43 26.20
C CYS A 20 -55.77 17.32 27.41
N GLY A 21 -55.19 18.50 27.09
CA GLY A 21 -55.46 19.65 27.93
C GLY A 21 -54.35 20.70 28.05
N ASN A 22 -54.47 21.71 27.34
CA ASN A 22 -54.57 23.13 27.63
C ASN A 22 -53.40 24.07 27.36
N ASN A 23 -53.74 25.10 26.69
CA ASN A 23 -53.03 26.34 26.31
C ASN A 23 -52.22 27.00 27.45
N GLN A 24 -51.04 27.56 27.07
CA GLN A 24 -50.74 28.99 27.28
C GLN A 24 -49.56 29.48 26.46
N THR A 25 -49.85 30.48 25.63
CA THR A 25 -49.11 31.70 25.24
C THR A 25 -47.61 31.77 25.11
N LYS A 26 -47.24 32.01 23.83
CA LYS A 26 -46.23 32.95 23.31
C LYS A 26 -45.03 33.32 24.16
N ASP A 27 -43.86 32.88 23.70
CA ASP A 27 -42.77 33.83 23.45
C ASP A 27 -41.86 33.27 22.33
N ALA A 28 -41.77 34.08 21.26
CA ALA A 28 -40.97 33.78 20.11
C ALA A 28 -39.49 34.13 20.39
N GLN A 29 -38.74 33.16 20.84
CA GLN A 29 -37.28 33.30 20.91
C GLN A 29 -36.68 32.85 19.58
N LYS A 30 -36.30 33.84 18.77
CA LYS A 30 -35.48 33.68 17.57
C LYS A 30 -34.12 33.06 17.98
N THR A 31 -34.02 31.76 17.91
CA THR A 31 -32.71 31.09 17.90
C THR A 31 -32.09 31.34 16.54
N SER A 32 -31.18 32.30 16.48
CA SER A 32 -30.27 32.48 15.37
C SER A 32 -29.40 31.19 15.27
N ALA A 33 -29.64 30.41 14.21
CA ALA A 33 -28.76 29.34 13.81
C ALA A 33 -27.40 29.97 13.49
N SER A 34 -26.45 29.88 14.44
CA SER A 34 -25.04 30.13 14.15
C SER A 34 -24.62 29.14 13.08
N ALA A 35 -24.39 29.64 11.87
CA ALA A 35 -23.70 28.90 10.84
C ALA A 35 -22.33 28.50 11.41
N VAL A 36 -22.17 27.21 11.73
CA VAL A 36 -20.86 26.62 11.99
C VAL A 36 -20.10 26.74 10.68
N THR A 37 -19.32 27.81 10.54
CA THR A 37 -18.32 27.92 9.49
C THR A 37 -17.32 26.80 9.76
N GLY A 38 -17.51 25.67 9.06
CA GLY A 38 -16.55 24.57 9.08
C GLY A 38 -15.20 25.15 8.66
N LYS A 39 -14.25 25.21 9.61
CA LYS A 39 -12.85 25.44 9.28
C LYS A 39 -12.50 24.43 8.19
N LYS A 40 -12.24 24.89 6.96
CA LYS A 40 -11.61 24.07 5.92
C LYS A 40 -10.36 23.50 6.54
N VAL A 41 -10.36 22.21 6.86
CA VAL A 41 -9.15 21.48 7.24
C VAL A 41 -8.19 21.70 6.07
N LYS A 42 -7.06 22.34 6.34
CA LYS A 42 -6.05 22.63 5.32
C LYS A 42 -5.62 21.29 4.75
N ASP A 43 -5.84 21.08 3.46
CA ASP A 43 -5.43 19.85 2.79
C ASP A 43 -3.90 19.73 2.90
N THR A 44 -3.45 18.78 3.72
CA THR A 44 -2.03 18.56 4.00
C THR A 44 -1.34 17.78 2.90
N TYR A 45 -2.11 17.24 1.93
CA TYR A 45 -1.60 16.42 0.84
C TYR A 45 -1.43 17.24 -0.44
N SER A 46 -0.26 17.06 -1.08
CA SER A 46 0.00 17.63 -2.41
C SER A 46 -0.73 16.82 -3.47
N LYS A 47 -1.16 17.50 -4.52
CA LYS A 47 -1.71 16.87 -5.72
C LYS A 47 -0.70 16.98 -6.86
N SER A 48 -0.44 15.87 -7.53
CA SER A 48 0.45 15.80 -8.69
C SER A 48 -0.13 14.91 -9.79
N ASN A 49 0.41 15.02 -10.99
CA ASN A 49 0.11 14.12 -12.10
C ASN A 49 1.09 12.93 -12.17
N VAL A 50 1.99 12.80 -11.21
CA VAL A 50 2.90 11.64 -11.09
C VAL A 50 2.08 10.45 -10.61
N PRO A 51 1.91 9.39 -11.42
CA PRO A 51 1.14 8.24 -11.01
C PRO A 51 1.89 7.39 -9.99
N THR A 52 1.13 6.70 -9.15
CA THR A 52 1.65 5.67 -8.24
C THR A 52 1.31 4.29 -8.80
N VAL A 53 2.32 3.48 -9.03
CA VAL A 53 2.23 2.11 -9.53
C VAL A 53 2.26 1.15 -8.35
N PHE A 54 1.22 0.31 -8.22
CA PHE A 54 1.06 -0.66 -7.14
C PHE A 54 1.32 -2.08 -7.67
N ILE A 55 2.29 -2.78 -7.08
CA ILE A 55 2.74 -4.12 -7.46
C ILE A 55 2.41 -5.11 -6.34
N HIS A 56 1.56 -6.09 -6.62
CA HIS A 56 1.14 -7.12 -5.65
C HIS A 56 2.25 -8.15 -5.38
N GLY A 57 2.09 -8.92 -4.30
CA GLY A 57 2.96 -10.03 -3.93
C GLY A 57 2.61 -11.35 -4.63
N TYR A 58 3.27 -12.43 -4.19
CA TYR A 58 3.06 -13.78 -4.69
C TYR A 58 1.60 -14.21 -4.56
N GLY A 59 1.02 -14.72 -5.63
CA GLY A 59 -0.39 -15.14 -5.68
C GLY A 59 -1.39 -13.97 -5.60
N GLY A 60 -0.92 -12.71 -5.67
CA GLY A 60 -1.76 -11.53 -5.57
C GLY A 60 -2.73 -11.37 -6.74
N THR A 61 -3.76 -10.55 -6.50
CA THR A 61 -4.85 -10.28 -7.44
C THR A 61 -5.23 -8.80 -7.41
N LEU A 62 -6.28 -8.45 -8.14
CA LEU A 62 -6.85 -7.09 -8.11
C LEU A 62 -7.19 -6.64 -6.67
N ASN A 63 -7.57 -7.57 -5.80
CA ASN A 63 -7.93 -7.24 -4.42
C ASN A 63 -6.73 -6.87 -3.55
N SER A 64 -5.51 -7.30 -3.89
CA SER A 64 -4.31 -7.06 -3.06
C SER A 64 -4.06 -5.58 -2.76
N PHE A 65 -4.28 -4.69 -3.73
CA PHE A 65 -4.22 -3.24 -3.51
C PHE A 65 -5.56 -2.53 -3.75
N GLY A 66 -6.59 -3.29 -4.16
CA GLY A 66 -7.92 -2.73 -4.45
C GLY A 66 -8.51 -2.02 -3.25
N GLY A 67 -8.42 -2.61 -2.06
CA GLY A 67 -8.90 -2.04 -0.80
C GLY A 67 -8.16 -0.74 -0.43
N MET A 68 -6.83 -0.76 -0.41
CA MET A 68 -6.01 0.42 -0.12
C MET A 68 -6.31 1.57 -1.09
N ILE A 69 -6.30 1.30 -2.39
CA ILE A 69 -6.56 2.34 -3.41
C ILE A 69 -7.98 2.89 -3.25
N GLN A 70 -8.97 2.05 -2.96
CA GLN A 70 -10.35 2.50 -2.73
C GLN A 70 -10.46 3.40 -1.50
N ARG A 71 -9.85 3.02 -0.36
CA ARG A 71 -9.84 3.84 0.87
C ARG A 71 -9.16 5.18 0.63
N LEU A 72 -7.99 5.20 0.03
CA LEU A 72 -7.26 6.43 -0.33
C LEU A 72 -8.03 7.29 -1.33
N SER A 73 -8.77 6.68 -2.26
CA SER A 73 -9.62 7.40 -3.21
C SER A 73 -10.84 8.03 -2.55
N SER A 74 -11.48 7.32 -1.61
CA SER A 74 -12.63 7.86 -0.85
C SER A 74 -12.25 9.05 0.03
N GLU A 75 -10.99 9.10 0.47
CA GLU A 75 -10.42 10.24 1.20
C GLU A 75 -9.91 11.35 0.25
N GLY A 76 -10.08 11.20 -1.06
CA GLY A 76 -9.63 12.16 -2.06
C GLY A 76 -8.11 12.27 -2.20
N LYS A 77 -7.32 11.32 -1.69
CA LYS A 77 -5.85 11.35 -1.73
C LYS A 77 -5.29 10.88 -3.06
N THR A 78 -5.95 9.95 -3.72
CA THR A 78 -5.58 9.41 -5.03
C THR A 78 -6.81 9.21 -5.90
N LYS A 79 -6.61 8.89 -7.17
CA LYS A 79 -7.67 8.46 -8.09
C LYS A 79 -7.19 7.25 -8.88
N LYS A 80 -7.91 6.14 -8.79
CA LYS A 80 -7.62 4.97 -9.62
C LYS A 80 -7.97 5.29 -11.07
N GLU A 81 -6.99 5.21 -11.96
CA GLU A 81 -7.19 5.55 -13.37
C GLU A 81 -6.85 4.41 -14.34
N MET A 82 -6.02 3.43 -13.90
CA MET A 82 -5.55 2.39 -14.82
C MET A 82 -5.31 1.07 -14.10
N VAL A 83 -5.55 -0.02 -14.80
CA VAL A 83 -5.08 -1.36 -14.47
C VAL A 83 -4.25 -1.88 -15.64
N ILE A 84 -3.04 -2.36 -15.36
CA ILE A 84 -2.17 -3.00 -16.35
C ILE A 84 -2.02 -4.46 -15.96
N THR A 85 -2.49 -5.37 -16.82
CA THR A 85 -2.29 -6.80 -16.65
C THR A 85 -1.15 -7.26 -17.54
N VAL A 86 -0.11 -7.83 -16.93
CA VAL A 86 1.07 -8.35 -17.64
C VAL A 86 0.90 -9.85 -17.87
N GLN A 87 1.04 -10.28 -19.11
CA GLN A 87 1.02 -11.69 -19.50
C GLN A 87 2.38 -12.34 -19.22
N PRO A 88 2.50 -13.68 -19.18
CA PRO A 88 3.76 -14.36 -18.92
C PRO A 88 4.88 -14.03 -19.92
N ASP A 89 4.53 -13.70 -21.15
CA ASP A 89 5.44 -13.27 -22.22
C ASP A 89 5.79 -11.76 -22.16
N GLY A 90 5.31 -11.05 -21.14
CA GLY A 90 5.51 -9.61 -20.98
C GLY A 90 4.51 -8.73 -21.73
N ALA A 91 3.58 -9.30 -22.52
CA ALA A 91 2.55 -8.53 -23.20
C ALA A 91 1.64 -7.82 -22.20
N LEU A 92 1.26 -6.57 -22.49
CA LEU A 92 0.46 -5.73 -21.61
C LEU A 92 -0.99 -5.64 -22.11
N LYS A 93 -1.94 -5.93 -21.22
CA LYS A 93 -3.34 -5.57 -21.39
C LYS A 93 -3.64 -4.40 -20.47
N VAL A 94 -4.01 -3.27 -21.05
CA VAL A 94 -4.28 -2.02 -20.33
C VAL A 94 -5.77 -1.75 -20.30
N ASP A 95 -6.29 -1.47 -19.10
CA ASP A 95 -7.65 -1.04 -18.85
C ASP A 95 -7.64 0.33 -18.16
N GLY A 96 -8.39 1.28 -18.70
CA GLY A 96 -8.38 2.67 -18.26
C GLY A 96 -7.35 3.55 -18.98
N GLN A 97 -7.27 4.80 -18.57
CA GLN A 97 -6.41 5.81 -19.16
C GLN A 97 -6.03 6.89 -18.14
N LEU A 98 -4.77 7.35 -18.17
CA LEU A 98 -4.33 8.45 -17.34
C LEU A 98 -4.92 9.77 -17.83
N SER A 99 -5.64 10.47 -16.95
CA SER A 99 -6.27 11.76 -17.24
C SER A 99 -5.28 12.92 -17.34
N LYS A 100 -4.02 12.72 -16.92
CA LYS A 100 -2.97 13.74 -16.79
C LYS A 100 -3.32 14.87 -15.81
N LYS A 101 -4.40 14.73 -15.03
CA LYS A 101 -4.78 15.68 -13.98
C LYS A 101 -3.90 15.53 -12.74
N LYS A 102 -3.85 16.59 -11.94
CA LYS A 102 -3.12 16.57 -10.65
C LYS A 102 -4.01 15.99 -9.54
N ASP A 103 -4.30 14.71 -9.60
CA ASP A 103 -5.17 13.99 -8.63
C ASP A 103 -4.42 12.84 -7.96
N ASN A 104 -3.09 12.75 -8.10
CA ASN A 104 -2.27 11.63 -7.65
C ASN A 104 -2.77 10.30 -8.24
N PRO A 105 -2.76 10.11 -9.57
CA PRO A 105 -3.35 8.93 -10.20
C PRO A 105 -2.71 7.64 -9.71
N SER A 106 -3.52 6.58 -9.56
CA SER A 106 -3.07 5.24 -9.20
C SER A 106 -3.21 4.28 -10.37
N ILE A 107 -2.17 3.49 -10.57
CA ILE A 107 -2.09 2.40 -11.54
C ILE A 107 -1.92 1.10 -10.76
N GLN A 108 -2.78 0.13 -10.98
CA GLN A 108 -2.63 -1.19 -10.39
C GLN A 108 -2.08 -2.16 -11.42
N VAL A 109 -0.95 -2.81 -11.12
CA VAL A 109 -0.33 -3.81 -11.97
C VAL A 109 -0.71 -5.20 -11.48
N LEU A 110 -1.10 -6.05 -12.40
CA LEU A 110 -1.44 -7.45 -12.18
C LEU A 110 -0.55 -8.33 -13.04
N PHE A 111 -0.01 -9.37 -12.46
CA PHE A 111 0.71 -10.41 -13.18
C PHE A 111 -0.21 -11.61 -13.38
N THR A 112 -0.46 -12.02 -14.63
CA THR A 112 -1.28 -13.21 -14.92
C THR A 112 -0.64 -14.47 -14.33
N ALA A 113 0.69 -14.63 -14.48
CA ALA A 113 1.47 -15.63 -13.77
C ALA A 113 1.91 -15.09 -12.39
N ASN A 114 0.93 -14.85 -11.51
CA ASN A 114 1.11 -14.18 -10.21
C ASN A 114 1.93 -14.97 -9.18
N LYS A 115 2.35 -16.19 -9.50
CA LYS A 115 3.23 -17.04 -8.69
C LYS A 115 4.60 -17.24 -9.33
N ASP A 116 4.92 -16.48 -10.34
CA ASP A 116 6.21 -16.55 -11.02
C ASP A 116 7.34 -15.92 -10.18
N THR A 117 8.57 -16.09 -10.63
CA THR A 117 9.76 -15.65 -9.93
C THR A 117 9.88 -14.14 -9.83
N GLU A 118 10.63 -13.66 -8.84
CA GLU A 118 10.94 -12.23 -8.69
C GLU A 118 11.75 -11.68 -9.87
N TRP A 119 12.48 -12.54 -10.61
CA TRP A 119 13.23 -12.18 -11.80
C TRP A 119 12.29 -11.85 -12.97
N ASN A 120 11.32 -12.72 -13.24
CA ASN A 120 10.32 -12.46 -14.28
C ASN A 120 9.44 -11.26 -13.92
N GLN A 121 9.05 -11.12 -12.65
CA GLN A 121 8.30 -9.96 -12.20
C GLN A 121 9.12 -8.65 -12.34
N MET A 122 10.42 -8.68 -12.12
CA MET A 122 11.31 -7.54 -12.36
C MET A 122 11.27 -7.12 -13.84
N GLU A 123 11.37 -8.07 -14.78
CA GLU A 123 11.28 -7.80 -16.23
C GLU A 123 9.91 -7.22 -16.61
N TRP A 124 8.84 -7.74 -16.01
CA TRP A 124 7.48 -7.22 -16.24
C TRP A 124 7.29 -5.82 -15.70
N ILE A 125 7.89 -5.50 -14.55
CA ILE A 125 7.92 -4.13 -14.02
C ILE A 125 8.65 -3.21 -15.02
N TYR A 126 9.79 -3.64 -15.54
CA TYR A 126 10.49 -2.88 -16.58
C TYR A 126 9.61 -2.62 -17.80
N GLY A 127 8.95 -3.65 -18.33
CA GLY A 127 8.00 -3.53 -19.43
C GLY A 127 6.88 -2.52 -19.17
N VAL A 128 6.31 -2.53 -17.95
CA VAL A 128 5.30 -1.56 -17.52
C VAL A 128 5.86 -0.14 -17.50
N LEU A 129 7.04 0.07 -16.93
CA LEU A 129 7.67 1.39 -16.86
C LEU A 129 8.07 1.92 -18.24
N LYS A 130 8.50 1.06 -19.16
CA LYS A 130 8.72 1.42 -20.58
C LYS A 130 7.42 1.85 -21.26
N TYR A 131 6.37 1.08 -21.09
CA TYR A 131 5.04 1.45 -21.62
C TYR A 131 4.60 2.82 -21.10
N LEU A 132 4.68 3.06 -19.80
CA LEU A 132 4.31 4.34 -19.21
C LEU A 132 5.14 5.49 -19.75
N LYS A 133 6.45 5.30 -19.96
CA LYS A 133 7.33 6.29 -20.59
C LYS A 133 6.86 6.63 -22.02
N GLN A 134 6.49 5.62 -22.80
CA GLN A 134 5.94 5.81 -24.16
C GLN A 134 4.60 6.56 -24.15
N GLN A 135 3.82 6.48 -23.06
CA GLN A 135 2.60 7.26 -22.87
C GLN A 135 2.88 8.71 -22.37
N GLY A 136 4.13 9.11 -22.29
CA GLY A 136 4.56 10.43 -21.81
C GLY A 136 4.60 10.58 -20.29
N VAL A 137 4.65 9.47 -19.55
CA VAL A 137 4.83 9.47 -18.10
C VAL A 137 6.32 9.45 -17.80
N GLU A 138 6.88 10.59 -17.41
CA GLU A 138 8.30 10.71 -17.10
C GLU A 138 8.69 10.11 -15.76
N GLN A 139 7.81 10.22 -14.76
CA GLN A 139 8.07 9.81 -13.39
C GLN A 139 6.89 9.04 -12.80
N VAL A 140 7.18 8.06 -11.96
CA VAL A 140 6.20 7.31 -11.16
C VAL A 140 6.65 7.21 -9.70
N ASN A 141 5.70 7.00 -8.78
CA ASN A 141 6.00 6.38 -7.48
C ASN A 141 5.76 4.89 -7.60
N LEU A 142 6.49 4.08 -6.84
CA LEU A 142 6.38 2.62 -6.85
C LEU A 142 6.03 2.12 -5.44
N VAL A 143 4.99 1.32 -5.32
CA VAL A 143 4.56 0.68 -4.07
C VAL A 143 4.47 -0.82 -4.31
N GLY A 144 5.25 -1.60 -3.58
CA GLY A 144 5.27 -3.07 -3.71
C GLY A 144 4.96 -3.77 -2.40
N HIS A 145 4.07 -4.77 -2.43
CA HIS A 145 3.81 -5.65 -1.29
C HIS A 145 4.52 -6.98 -1.47
N SER A 146 5.18 -7.47 -0.40
CA SER A 146 5.79 -8.80 -0.39
C SER A 146 6.75 -8.99 -1.59
N MET A 147 6.57 -10.01 -2.42
CA MET A 147 7.35 -10.22 -3.64
C MET A 147 7.30 -9.02 -4.59
N GLY A 148 6.22 -8.24 -4.64
CA GLY A 148 6.17 -7.01 -5.42
C GLY A 148 7.18 -5.95 -4.96
N GLY A 149 7.45 -5.88 -3.64
CA GLY A 149 8.53 -5.05 -3.09
C GLY A 149 9.92 -5.58 -3.43
N VAL A 150 10.08 -6.90 -3.34
CA VAL A 150 11.31 -7.63 -3.72
C VAL A 150 11.66 -7.37 -5.18
N SER A 151 10.71 -7.62 -6.10
CA SER A 151 10.90 -7.46 -7.55
C SER A 151 11.15 -5.98 -7.94
N SER A 152 10.53 -5.04 -7.21
CA SER A 152 10.75 -3.60 -7.39
C SER A 152 12.17 -3.17 -7.02
N LEU A 153 12.69 -3.66 -5.88
CA LEU A 153 14.08 -3.37 -5.50
C LEU A 153 15.06 -4.07 -6.43
N ARG A 154 14.74 -5.29 -6.89
CA ARG A 154 15.54 -6.01 -7.87
C ARG A 154 15.63 -5.23 -9.20
N TYR A 155 14.52 -4.65 -9.66
CA TYR A 155 14.53 -3.75 -10.81
C TYR A 155 15.51 -2.59 -10.62
N LEU A 156 15.44 -1.91 -9.47
CA LEU A 156 16.32 -0.78 -9.16
C LEU A 156 17.79 -1.18 -9.07
N THR A 157 18.10 -2.33 -8.45
CA THR A 157 19.49 -2.80 -8.31
C THR A 157 20.05 -3.40 -9.60
N THR A 158 19.20 -3.84 -10.52
CA THR A 158 19.62 -4.41 -11.81
C THR A 158 19.75 -3.34 -12.90
N TYR A 159 18.70 -2.54 -13.07
CA TYR A 159 18.59 -1.58 -14.18
C TYR A 159 18.78 -0.12 -13.77
N GLY A 160 18.66 0.18 -12.49
CA GLY A 160 18.66 1.57 -12.02
C GLY A 160 17.47 2.36 -12.57
N GLN A 161 17.78 3.41 -13.31
CA GLN A 161 16.80 4.31 -13.93
C GLN A 161 17.10 4.46 -15.42
N PRO A 162 16.79 3.46 -16.26
CA PRO A 162 17.09 3.52 -17.68
C PRO A 162 16.28 4.59 -18.40
N ASN A 163 16.87 5.21 -19.43
CA ASN A 163 16.29 6.35 -20.15
C ASN A 163 14.99 6.02 -20.90
N ASP A 164 14.78 4.76 -21.24
CA ASP A 164 13.61 4.27 -21.97
C ASP A 164 12.44 3.83 -21.08
N ALA A 165 12.57 4.02 -19.75
CA ALA A 165 11.54 3.73 -18.77
C ALA A 165 11.19 4.96 -17.90
N SER A 166 9.99 4.98 -17.34
CA SER A 166 9.61 6.02 -16.36
C SER A 166 10.49 5.95 -15.13
N THR A 167 11.01 7.10 -14.70
CA THR A 167 11.87 7.22 -13.52
C THR A 167 11.09 7.01 -12.23
N ILE A 168 11.58 6.19 -11.32
CA ILE A 168 10.98 6.00 -10.00
C ILE A 168 11.38 7.18 -9.10
N LYS A 169 10.38 7.93 -8.66
CA LYS A 169 10.55 9.14 -7.82
C LYS A 169 10.56 8.84 -6.32
N LYS A 170 9.75 7.88 -5.88
CA LYS A 170 9.67 7.38 -4.50
C LYS A 170 9.40 5.89 -4.53
N PHE A 171 9.98 5.15 -3.60
CA PHE A 171 9.74 3.72 -3.45
C PHE A 171 9.20 3.39 -2.06
N VAL A 172 8.11 2.62 -2.00
CA VAL A 172 7.51 2.08 -0.78
C VAL A 172 7.49 0.57 -0.87
N SER A 173 8.01 -0.09 0.15
CA SER A 173 7.92 -1.55 0.32
C SER A 173 7.05 -1.88 1.53
N ILE A 174 6.14 -2.83 1.38
CA ILE A 174 5.23 -3.31 2.42
C ILE A 174 5.49 -4.80 2.62
N GLY A 175 6.04 -5.20 3.76
CA GLY A 175 6.26 -6.59 4.14
C GLY A 175 7.11 -7.40 3.15
N ALA A 176 8.09 -6.80 2.47
CA ALA A 176 8.90 -7.50 1.49
C ALA A 176 10.05 -8.28 2.13
N PRO A 177 10.21 -9.58 1.83
CA PRO A 177 11.28 -10.42 2.40
C PRO A 177 12.62 -10.16 1.69
N PHE A 178 13.26 -9.03 1.98
CA PHE A 178 14.50 -8.62 1.32
C PHE A 178 15.71 -9.50 1.66
N ASN A 179 15.66 -10.25 2.76
CA ASN A 179 16.65 -11.27 3.12
C ASN A 179 16.03 -12.67 3.11
N ASP A 180 15.16 -12.95 2.15
CA ASP A 180 14.33 -14.15 2.08
C ASP A 180 13.53 -14.37 3.37
N PHE A 181 13.22 -15.60 3.70
CA PHE A 181 12.58 -15.99 4.95
C PHE A 181 13.59 -16.37 6.02
N THR A 182 14.83 -15.83 5.93
CA THR A 182 15.90 -16.11 6.87
C THR A 182 15.52 -15.57 8.25
N GLU A 183 15.35 -16.48 9.20
CA GLU A 183 15.21 -16.13 10.61
C GLU A 183 16.57 -15.75 11.17
N SER A 184 16.59 -14.77 12.05
CA SER A 184 17.80 -14.25 12.66
C SER A 184 17.50 -13.95 14.13
N SER A 185 18.43 -14.34 15.00
CA SER A 185 18.41 -13.99 16.43
C SER A 185 18.95 -12.57 16.71
N GLU A 186 19.35 -11.86 15.68
CA GLU A 186 19.85 -10.49 15.81
C GLU A 186 18.77 -9.55 16.30
N SER A 187 19.18 -8.54 17.05
CA SER A 187 18.26 -7.45 17.37
C SER A 187 17.89 -6.66 16.10
N ARG A 188 16.70 -6.12 16.07
CA ARG A 188 16.27 -5.21 14.99
C ARG A 188 17.26 -4.06 14.83
N ASP A 189 17.76 -3.52 15.93
CA ASP A 189 18.69 -2.38 15.91
C ASP A 189 20.05 -2.74 15.28
N ASP A 190 20.52 -3.98 15.45
CA ASP A 190 21.72 -4.46 14.75
C ASP A 190 21.48 -4.53 13.25
N VAL A 191 20.36 -5.09 12.81
CA VAL A 191 20.00 -5.15 11.37
C VAL A 191 19.88 -3.76 10.78
N LEU A 192 19.25 -2.83 11.47
CA LEU A 192 19.10 -1.44 11.00
C LEU A 192 20.44 -0.69 10.93
N ASN A 193 21.39 -1.03 11.78
CA ASN A 193 22.68 -0.34 11.82
C ASN A 193 23.74 -1.00 10.95
N LYS A 194 23.74 -2.35 10.85
CA LYS A 194 24.84 -3.14 10.24
C LYS A 194 24.38 -3.98 9.05
N GLY A 195 23.05 -4.19 8.88
CA GLY A 195 22.49 -5.19 7.97
C GLY A 195 22.46 -6.58 8.59
N PRO A 196 21.89 -7.57 7.89
CA PRO A 196 21.79 -8.94 8.40
C PRO A 196 23.15 -9.63 8.45
N ASN A 197 23.45 -10.33 9.56
CA ASN A 197 24.67 -11.14 9.71
C ASN A 197 24.65 -12.35 8.77
N VAL A 198 23.49 -13.00 8.63
CA VAL A 198 23.26 -14.07 7.66
C VAL A 198 22.57 -13.47 6.44
N GLN A 199 23.31 -13.38 5.35
CA GLN A 199 22.85 -12.79 4.11
C GLN A 199 22.38 -13.88 3.14
N SER A 200 21.11 -13.79 2.72
CA SER A 200 20.59 -14.61 1.63
C SER A 200 21.22 -14.23 0.29
N SER A 201 21.04 -15.07 -0.72
CA SER A 201 21.45 -14.75 -2.10
C SER A 201 20.75 -13.48 -2.60
N ARG A 202 19.45 -13.32 -2.30
CA ARG A 202 18.67 -12.14 -2.63
C ARG A 202 19.28 -10.86 -2.06
N TYR A 203 19.59 -10.85 -0.77
CA TYR A 203 20.22 -9.69 -0.14
C TYR A 203 21.61 -9.41 -0.73
N THR A 204 22.36 -10.45 -1.02
CA THR A 204 23.69 -10.35 -1.66
C THR A 204 23.57 -9.72 -3.05
N ASP A 205 22.56 -10.10 -3.84
CA ASP A 205 22.29 -9.48 -5.14
C ASP A 205 22.01 -7.98 -5.01
N TYR A 206 21.16 -7.58 -4.05
CA TYR A 206 20.88 -6.15 -3.80
C TYR A 206 22.14 -5.38 -3.41
N ARG A 207 22.98 -5.97 -2.54
CA ARG A 207 24.24 -5.36 -2.15
C ARG A 207 25.20 -5.19 -3.33
N ASN A 208 25.27 -6.16 -4.21
CA ASN A 208 26.12 -6.10 -5.40
C ASN A 208 25.61 -5.08 -6.43
N GLY A 209 24.29 -4.90 -6.52
CA GLY A 209 23.64 -3.97 -7.45
C GLY A 209 23.34 -2.60 -6.88
N ILE A 210 23.69 -2.31 -5.61
CA ILE A 210 23.28 -1.06 -4.95
C ILE A 210 23.74 0.20 -5.67
N ALA A 211 24.87 0.18 -6.33
CA ALA A 211 25.40 1.31 -7.09
C ALA A 211 24.49 1.77 -8.24
N ASN A 212 23.59 0.91 -8.74
CA ASN A 212 22.61 1.27 -9.77
C ASN A 212 21.42 2.06 -9.19
N VAL A 213 21.16 1.94 -7.90
CA VAL A 213 20.05 2.66 -7.25
C VAL A 213 20.43 4.14 -7.12
N PRO A 214 19.59 5.10 -7.58
CA PRO A 214 19.91 6.50 -7.35
C PRO A 214 19.97 6.81 -5.85
N SER A 215 21.10 7.33 -5.38
CA SER A 215 21.28 7.66 -3.96
C SER A 215 20.30 8.73 -3.44
N THR A 216 19.69 9.49 -4.35
CA THR A 216 18.65 10.50 -4.04
C THR A 216 17.24 9.93 -3.97
N LEU A 217 17.03 8.63 -4.27
CA LEU A 217 15.71 8.00 -4.24
C LEU A 217 15.21 7.86 -2.80
N PRO A 218 14.09 8.51 -2.42
CA PRO A 218 13.48 8.30 -1.11
C PRO A 218 12.81 6.92 -1.03
N VAL A 219 13.06 6.22 0.10
CA VAL A 219 12.55 4.86 0.35
C VAL A 219 11.82 4.79 1.69
N LEU A 220 10.68 4.11 1.71
CA LEU A 220 9.94 3.77 2.93
C LEU A 220 9.78 2.25 3.03
N LEU A 221 10.25 1.67 4.14
CA LEU A 221 10.05 0.26 4.46
C LEU A 221 8.94 0.13 5.51
N LEU A 222 7.87 -0.58 5.19
CA LEU A 222 6.77 -0.88 6.08
C LEU A 222 6.80 -2.38 6.41
N ALA A 223 6.84 -2.72 7.69
CA ALA A 223 6.92 -4.09 8.17
C ALA A 223 5.84 -4.37 9.21
N GLY A 224 5.42 -5.61 9.34
CA GLY A 224 4.45 -6.06 10.32
C GLY A 224 5.06 -7.01 11.35
N LYS A 225 4.41 -7.11 12.50
CA LYS A 225 4.55 -8.21 13.46
C LYS A 225 3.22 -8.48 14.14
N LEU A 226 2.95 -9.76 14.44
CA LEU A 226 1.65 -10.16 14.97
C LEU A 226 1.38 -9.63 16.37
N ASP A 227 2.40 -9.60 17.22
CA ASP A 227 2.33 -9.09 18.58
C ASP A 227 3.70 -8.58 19.08
N ALA A 228 3.81 -8.22 20.36
CA ALA A 228 5.04 -7.72 20.92
C ALA A 228 6.17 -8.77 20.99
N SER A 229 5.82 -10.04 21.10
CA SER A 229 6.76 -11.17 21.25
C SER A 229 7.18 -11.78 19.92
N THR A 230 6.35 -11.68 18.86
CA THR A 230 6.69 -12.21 17.54
C THR A 230 7.66 -11.31 16.79
N ALA A 231 8.59 -11.94 16.07
CA ALA A 231 9.52 -11.25 15.19
C ALA A 231 9.12 -11.40 13.71
N SER A 232 7.81 -11.49 13.41
CA SER A 232 7.28 -11.75 12.07
C SER A 232 5.85 -11.24 11.92
N ASP A 233 5.44 -10.92 10.69
CA ASP A 233 4.05 -10.67 10.30
C ASP A 233 3.24 -11.97 10.07
N GLY A 234 3.79 -13.11 10.49
CA GLY A 234 3.24 -14.44 10.26
C GLY A 234 3.69 -15.09 8.95
N THR A 235 4.43 -14.38 8.12
CA THR A 235 5.00 -14.90 6.86
C THR A 235 6.44 -14.43 6.70
N VAL A 236 6.71 -13.15 6.86
CA VAL A 236 8.02 -12.53 6.66
C VAL A 236 8.62 -12.15 8.01
N PRO A 237 9.85 -12.61 8.30
CA PRO A 237 10.59 -12.15 9.47
C PRO A 237 10.81 -10.63 9.44
N LEU A 238 10.60 -9.96 10.57
CA LEU A 238 10.73 -8.50 10.69
C LEU A 238 12.13 -8.03 10.23
N ASN A 239 13.16 -8.75 10.64
CA ASN A 239 14.53 -8.45 10.27
C ASN A 239 14.79 -8.60 8.77
N SER A 240 14.10 -9.54 8.11
CA SER A 240 14.16 -9.67 6.65
C SER A 240 13.47 -8.50 5.95
N ALA A 241 12.30 -8.07 6.44
CA ALA A 241 11.57 -6.93 5.86
C ALA A 241 12.34 -5.60 5.98
N LEU A 242 13.21 -5.48 6.98
CA LEU A 242 14.02 -4.28 7.24
C LEU A 242 15.50 -4.43 6.80
N ALA A 243 15.89 -5.58 6.25
CA ALA A 243 17.28 -5.91 5.97
C ALA A 243 18.01 -4.88 5.11
N THR A 244 17.35 -4.30 4.13
CA THR A 244 17.96 -3.35 3.19
C THR A 244 18.05 -1.92 3.73
N TYR A 245 17.56 -1.66 4.95
CA TYR A 245 17.61 -0.32 5.55
C TYR A 245 19.04 0.21 5.67
N SER A 246 19.95 -0.57 6.31
CA SER A 246 21.36 -0.18 6.47
C SER A 246 22.08 -0.02 5.12
N LEU A 247 21.80 -0.92 4.18
CA LEU A 247 22.39 -0.90 2.84
C LEU A 247 22.05 0.39 2.08
N LEU A 248 20.75 0.71 2.00
CA LEU A 248 20.25 1.91 1.33
C LEU A 248 20.69 3.21 2.05
N LYS A 249 20.69 3.19 3.39
CA LYS A 249 21.18 4.32 4.19
C LYS A 249 22.66 4.60 3.95
N ALA A 250 23.48 3.54 3.95
CA ALA A 250 24.92 3.66 3.68
C ALA A 250 25.21 4.11 2.24
N HIS A 251 24.31 3.76 1.29
CA HIS A 251 24.39 4.24 -0.10
C HIS A 251 23.99 5.73 -0.25
N GLY A 252 23.38 6.33 0.77
CA GLY A 252 22.99 7.76 0.78
C GLY A 252 21.49 8.01 0.54
N ASN A 253 20.68 6.97 0.42
CA ASN A 253 19.24 7.13 0.19
C ASN A 253 18.54 7.77 1.40
N PRO A 254 17.64 8.75 1.19
CA PRO A 254 16.67 9.17 2.21
C PRO A 254 15.75 7.99 2.52
N ILE A 255 16.00 7.29 3.62
CA ILE A 255 15.24 6.10 3.97
C ILE A 255 14.63 6.19 5.36
N THR A 256 13.39 5.76 5.47
CA THR A 256 12.65 5.62 6.73
C THR A 256 11.99 4.26 6.80
N TYR A 257 11.58 3.86 8.01
CA TYR A 257 10.82 2.63 8.19
C TYR A 257 9.72 2.83 9.24
N GLN A 258 8.71 1.98 9.19
CA GLN A 258 7.68 1.89 10.22
C GLN A 258 7.30 0.42 10.45
N VAL A 259 7.11 0.04 11.72
CA VAL A 259 6.65 -1.31 12.10
C VAL A 259 5.24 -1.20 12.66
N PHE A 260 4.34 -2.00 12.14
CA PHE A 260 2.98 -2.17 12.64
C PHE A 260 2.90 -3.42 13.51
N THR A 261 2.03 -3.41 14.53
CA THR A 261 1.90 -4.54 15.46
C THR A 261 0.43 -4.89 15.65
N GLY A 262 0.13 -6.18 15.79
CA GLY A 262 -1.21 -6.69 16.06
C GLY A 262 -1.81 -7.46 14.87
N ALA A 263 -3.02 -7.94 15.01
CA ALA A 263 -3.69 -8.76 13.98
C ALA A 263 -3.76 -8.08 12.61
N ASN A 264 -3.97 -6.77 12.57
CA ASN A 264 -4.00 -5.99 11.31
C ASN A 264 -2.61 -5.74 10.71
N ALA A 265 -1.55 -6.23 11.35
CA ALA A 265 -0.18 -6.23 10.84
C ALA A 265 0.27 -7.61 10.33
N GLN A 266 -0.65 -8.57 10.25
CA GLN A 266 -0.44 -9.84 9.56
C GLN A 266 -0.12 -9.57 8.08
N HIS A 267 0.71 -10.39 7.47
CA HIS A 267 1.30 -10.17 6.16
C HIS A 267 0.32 -9.66 5.10
N SER A 268 -0.77 -10.37 4.88
CA SER A 268 -1.81 -9.97 3.91
C SER A 268 -2.72 -8.86 4.42
N GLN A 269 -2.76 -8.63 5.74
CA GLN A 269 -3.54 -7.53 6.32
C GLN A 269 -2.80 -6.19 6.23
N LEU A 270 -1.50 -6.18 5.98
CA LEU A 270 -0.74 -4.93 5.84
C LEU A 270 -1.31 -4.03 4.73
N HIS A 271 -1.70 -4.59 3.58
CA HIS A 271 -2.30 -3.80 2.50
C HIS A 271 -3.82 -3.54 2.69
N GLU A 272 -4.42 -4.06 3.79
CA GLU A 272 -5.79 -3.78 4.20
C GLU A 272 -5.86 -2.88 5.45
N ASN A 273 -4.72 -2.47 5.99
CA ASN A 273 -4.61 -1.71 7.23
C ASN A 273 -4.65 -0.19 6.97
N PRO A 274 -5.67 0.55 7.48
CA PRO A 274 -5.75 2.00 7.29
C PRO A 274 -4.55 2.77 7.85
N SER A 275 -3.83 2.24 8.85
CA SER A 275 -2.62 2.86 9.36
C SER A 275 -1.46 2.73 8.36
N VAL A 276 -1.39 1.63 7.61
CA VAL A 276 -0.45 1.46 6.49
C VAL A 276 -0.83 2.39 5.34
N ASP A 277 -2.12 2.51 5.01
CA ASP A 277 -2.61 3.46 4.00
C ASP A 277 -2.15 4.88 4.32
N LYS A 278 -2.30 5.30 5.58
CA LYS A 278 -1.87 6.62 6.05
C LYS A 278 -0.36 6.80 5.89
N ALA A 279 0.45 5.81 6.27
CA ALA A 279 1.91 5.88 6.13
C ALA A 279 2.33 6.01 4.66
N VAL A 280 1.72 5.22 3.77
CA VAL A 280 1.94 5.29 2.32
C VAL A 280 1.56 6.68 1.79
N ALA A 281 0.36 7.17 2.12
CA ALA A 281 -0.12 8.47 1.66
C ALA A 281 0.74 9.63 2.16
N SER A 282 1.14 9.62 3.45
CA SER A 282 2.00 10.64 4.02
C SER A 282 3.36 10.65 3.32
N PHE A 283 3.99 9.51 3.14
CA PHE A 283 5.27 9.44 2.45
C PHE A 283 5.20 9.90 1.00
N LEU A 284 4.16 9.52 0.28
CA LEU A 284 4.04 9.84 -1.14
C LEU A 284 3.65 11.30 -1.38
N TRP A 285 2.71 11.85 -0.60
CA TRP A 285 1.98 13.06 -0.97
C TRP A 285 1.92 14.14 0.12
N GLU A 286 2.36 13.90 1.37
CA GLU A 286 2.38 14.95 2.39
C GLU A 286 3.38 16.07 2.05
N LYS A 287 2.99 17.32 2.42
CA LYS A 287 3.77 18.55 2.13
C LYS A 287 4.85 18.75 3.16
#